data_42bb9743e9e9be0f646cbfd589f42e98
#
_entry.id   42bb9743e9e9be0f646cbfd589f42e98
#
_cell.length_a   1.000
_cell.length_b   1.000
_cell.length_c   1.000
_cell.angle_alpha   90.00
_cell.angle_beta   90.00
_cell.angle_gamma   90.00
#
_symmetry.space_group_name_H-M   'P 1'
#
loop_
_entity.id
_entity.type
_entity.pdbx_description
1 polymer ?
#
loop_
_entity_poly.entity_id
_entity_poly.type
_entity_poly.pdbx_seq_one_letter_code
_entity_poly.pdbx_strand_id
1 'polypeptide(L)'
;AVRRLAIRRHHTATHILHWSLRQVLGDHVKQAGSLVDDERLRFDFSHYDAVSEDELLRIEELANSLTLSNERVDSTESSKDEALAKGAIAFFGDKYGDRVRVLSAGPSVELCGGTHVSATGDIGIIKVISEGSVGANLRRIEAVAGTRTLNLLQQDRRVIADVARLVGSGPDDLMIGVQRKV
;
A
#
# COMPACT_ATOMS: atom_id res chain seq x y z
N ALA A 1 14.88 -13.88 9.84
CA ALA A 1 15.31 -12.75 8.98
C ALA A 1 14.28 -12.44 7.89
N VAL A 2 13.83 -13.41 7.08
CA VAL A 2 12.92 -13.21 5.93
C VAL A 2 11.58 -12.63 6.35
N ARG A 3 10.90 -13.21 7.34
CA ARG A 3 9.61 -12.73 7.86
C ARG A 3 9.67 -11.26 8.30
N ARG A 4 10.69 -10.88 9.05
CA ARG A 4 10.87 -9.49 9.51
C ARG A 4 11.06 -8.51 8.34
N LEU A 5 11.75 -8.92 7.29
CA LEU A 5 11.94 -8.09 6.10
C LEU A 5 10.62 -7.87 5.37
N ALA A 6 9.78 -8.91 5.22
CA ALA A 6 8.46 -8.77 4.61
C ALA A 6 7.56 -7.80 5.41
N ILE A 7 7.53 -7.93 6.75
CA ILE A 7 6.80 -7.01 7.63
C ILE A 7 7.31 -5.56 7.46
N ARG A 8 8.62 -5.32 7.41
CA ARG A 8 9.19 -3.99 7.20
C ARG A 8 8.77 -3.38 5.86
N ARG A 9 8.74 -4.18 4.79
CA ARG A 9 8.26 -3.76 3.46
C ARG A 9 6.80 -3.37 3.51
N HIS A 10 5.93 -4.23 4.05
CA HIS A 10 4.51 -3.95 4.17
C HIS A 10 4.23 -2.74 5.07
N HIS A 11 5.00 -2.57 6.15
CA HIS A 11 4.82 -1.43 7.04
C HIS A 11 5.20 -0.11 6.36
N THR A 12 6.33 -0.06 5.66
CA THR A 12 6.69 1.15 4.93
C THR A 12 5.74 1.40 3.75
N ALA A 13 5.32 0.34 3.06
CA ALA A 13 4.30 0.43 2.00
C ALA A 13 2.97 1.02 2.50
N THR A 14 2.58 0.74 3.76
CA THR A 14 1.38 1.34 4.37
C THR A 14 1.45 2.87 4.39
N HIS A 15 2.59 3.44 4.78
CA HIS A 15 2.79 4.89 4.79
C HIS A 15 2.79 5.48 3.39
N ILE A 16 3.43 4.81 2.43
CA ILE A 16 3.42 5.24 1.02
C ILE A 16 2.00 5.20 0.45
N LEU A 17 1.24 4.14 0.72
CA LEU A 17 -0.17 4.03 0.29
C LEU A 17 -1.05 5.09 0.95
N HIS A 18 -0.88 5.37 2.25
CA HIS A 18 -1.62 6.43 2.92
C HIS A 18 -1.37 7.79 2.25
N TRP A 19 -0.11 8.11 1.97
CA TRP A 19 0.22 9.33 1.23
C TRP A 19 -0.43 9.34 -0.16
N SER A 20 -0.32 8.26 -0.94
CA SER A 20 -0.89 8.15 -2.28
C SER A 20 -2.43 8.29 -2.28
N LEU A 21 -3.11 7.65 -1.32
CA LEU A 21 -4.55 7.79 -1.11
C LEU A 21 -4.94 9.26 -0.87
N ARG A 22 -4.18 9.98 -0.05
CA ARG A 22 -4.42 11.41 0.21
C ARG A 22 -4.20 12.28 -1.03
N GLN A 23 -3.21 11.95 -1.87
CA GLN A 23 -2.97 12.68 -3.12
C GLN A 23 -4.10 12.50 -4.13
N VAL A 24 -4.71 11.32 -4.20
CA VAL A 24 -5.76 11.02 -5.18
C VAL A 24 -7.14 11.36 -4.68
N LEU A 25 -7.45 11.00 -3.42
CA LEU A 25 -8.80 11.12 -2.86
C LEU A 25 -8.99 12.39 -2.02
N GLY A 26 -7.91 12.97 -1.54
CA GLY A 26 -7.93 14.23 -0.77
C GLY A 26 -7.56 14.07 0.72
N ASP A 27 -7.41 15.23 1.37
CA ASP A 27 -6.90 15.34 2.76
C ASP A 27 -7.82 14.78 3.84
N HIS A 28 -9.09 14.49 3.51
CA HIS A 28 -10.05 13.86 4.41
C HIS A 28 -9.71 12.38 4.68
N VAL A 29 -8.86 11.78 3.87
CA VAL A 29 -8.37 10.40 4.09
C VAL A 29 -7.52 10.39 5.36
N LYS A 30 -8.01 9.66 6.37
CA LYS A 30 -7.35 9.47 7.66
C LYS A 30 -7.36 7.99 8.00
N GLN A 31 -6.28 7.50 8.59
CA GLN A 31 -6.23 6.12 9.08
C GLN A 31 -7.29 5.90 10.16
N ALA A 32 -8.12 4.89 9.97
CA ALA A 32 -9.06 4.37 10.98
C ALA A 32 -8.55 3.07 11.62
N GLY A 33 -7.70 2.33 10.92
CA GLY A 33 -7.05 1.12 11.41
C GLY A 33 -6.02 0.60 10.41
N SER A 34 -5.11 -0.22 10.90
CA SER A 34 -4.14 -0.91 10.03
C SER A 34 -3.74 -2.26 10.61
N LEU A 35 -3.33 -3.16 9.73
CA LEU A 35 -2.71 -4.43 10.08
C LEU A 35 -1.57 -4.69 9.11
N VAL A 36 -0.42 -5.08 9.65
CA VAL A 36 0.77 -5.40 8.87
C VAL A 36 1.32 -6.74 9.32
N ASP A 37 1.40 -7.68 8.39
CA ASP A 37 2.05 -8.97 8.62
C ASP A 37 3.03 -9.32 7.47
N ASP A 38 3.53 -10.53 7.43
CA ASP A 38 4.47 -10.98 6.42
C ASP A 38 3.79 -11.40 5.10
N GLU A 39 2.47 -11.51 5.09
CA GLU A 39 1.70 -11.88 3.90
C GLU A 39 1.16 -10.66 3.16
N ARG A 40 0.66 -9.65 3.90
CA ARG A 40 0.02 -8.45 3.36
C ARG A 40 0.02 -7.29 4.33
N LEU A 41 -0.41 -6.16 3.84
CA LEU A 41 -0.87 -5.01 4.62
C LEU A 41 -2.37 -4.80 4.42
N ARG A 42 -3.02 -4.25 5.43
CA ARG A 42 -4.40 -3.79 5.40
C ARG A 42 -4.46 -2.39 5.98
N PHE A 43 -5.14 -1.50 5.30
CA PHE A 43 -5.28 -0.11 5.70
C PHE A 43 -6.75 0.31 5.62
N ASP A 44 -7.33 0.66 6.76
CA ASP A 44 -8.70 1.14 6.89
C ASP A 44 -8.65 2.67 6.99
N PHE A 45 -9.47 3.36 6.21
CA PHE A 45 -9.42 4.82 6.11
C PHE A 45 -10.80 5.44 5.93
N SER A 46 -10.91 6.73 6.29
CA SER A 46 -12.11 7.52 6.08
C SER A 46 -12.25 7.92 4.62
N HIS A 47 -13.35 7.49 3.99
CA HIS A 47 -13.76 7.93 2.66
C HIS A 47 -15.24 7.62 2.44
N TYR A 48 -15.93 8.47 1.66
CA TYR A 48 -17.39 8.44 1.55
C TYR A 48 -17.88 7.46 0.48
N ASP A 49 -17.17 7.39 -0.65
CA ASP A 49 -17.56 6.63 -1.82
C ASP A 49 -16.66 5.40 -2.05
N ALA A 50 -17.05 4.51 -2.96
CA ALA A 50 -16.17 3.46 -3.44
C ALA A 50 -15.03 4.09 -4.24
N VAL A 51 -13.80 3.62 -4.00
CA VAL A 51 -12.66 4.05 -4.81
C VAL A 51 -12.79 3.40 -6.18
N SER A 52 -12.82 4.20 -7.23
CA SER A 52 -12.95 3.73 -8.60
C SER A 52 -11.69 2.98 -9.06
N GLU A 53 -11.82 2.18 -10.11
CA GLU A 53 -10.68 1.45 -10.69
C GLU A 53 -9.58 2.40 -11.17
N ASP A 54 -9.94 3.52 -11.81
CA ASP A 54 -8.99 4.54 -12.25
C ASP A 54 -8.26 5.21 -11.09
N GLU A 55 -8.95 5.47 -9.97
CA GLU A 55 -8.33 6.00 -8.75
C GLU A 55 -7.38 4.98 -8.13
N LEU A 56 -7.78 3.70 -8.07
CA LEU A 56 -6.91 2.62 -7.56
C LEU A 56 -5.64 2.48 -8.40
N LEU A 57 -5.75 2.52 -9.72
CA LEU A 57 -4.60 2.49 -10.63
C LEU A 57 -3.68 3.69 -10.37
N ARG A 58 -4.24 4.89 -10.22
CA ARG A 58 -3.46 6.09 -9.94
C ARG A 58 -2.77 6.06 -8.57
N ILE A 59 -3.43 5.50 -7.55
CA ILE A 59 -2.85 5.29 -6.22
C ILE A 59 -1.66 4.33 -6.31
N GLU A 60 -1.80 3.21 -7.04
CA GLU A 60 -0.71 2.27 -7.27
C GLU A 60 0.45 2.90 -8.03
N GLU A 61 0.19 3.67 -9.08
CA GLU A 61 1.20 4.37 -9.87
C GLU A 61 2.01 5.34 -9.01
N LEU A 62 1.34 6.16 -8.21
CA LEU A 62 2.00 7.08 -7.29
C LEU A 62 2.84 6.35 -6.24
N ALA A 63 2.28 5.31 -5.62
CA ALA A 63 2.98 4.51 -4.63
C ALA A 63 4.24 3.87 -5.24
N ASN A 64 4.14 3.30 -6.43
CA ASN A 64 5.26 2.65 -7.10
C ASN A 64 6.28 3.66 -7.66
N SER A 65 5.87 4.85 -8.06
CA SER A 65 6.79 5.93 -8.40
C SER A 65 7.71 6.27 -7.23
N LEU A 66 7.18 6.33 -6.00
CA LEU A 66 7.98 6.55 -4.80
C LEU A 66 8.90 5.37 -4.45
N THR A 67 8.46 4.13 -4.67
CA THR A 67 9.36 2.99 -4.46
C THR A 67 10.51 3.00 -5.45
N LEU A 68 10.24 3.36 -6.70
CA LEU A 68 11.25 3.41 -7.77
C LEU A 68 12.20 4.61 -7.64
N SER A 69 11.79 5.70 -6.98
CA SER A 69 12.69 6.84 -6.71
C SER A 69 13.81 6.49 -5.72
N ASN A 70 13.64 5.39 -4.98
CA ASN A 70 14.64 4.86 -4.04
C ASN A 70 15.13 5.89 -3.02
N GLU A 71 14.20 6.67 -2.47
CA GLU A 71 14.51 7.69 -1.47
C GLU A 71 14.83 7.07 -0.12
N ARG A 72 15.67 7.75 0.65
CA ARG A 72 16.03 7.30 1.99
C ARG A 72 14.81 7.31 2.92
N VAL A 73 14.71 6.29 3.76
CA VAL A 73 13.71 6.20 4.83
C VAL A 73 14.41 6.46 6.17
N ASP A 74 14.09 7.58 6.76
CA ASP A 74 14.71 8.03 8.01
C ASP A 74 13.69 8.10 9.15
N SER A 75 14.18 7.99 10.36
CA SER A 75 13.38 8.24 11.55
C SER A 75 14.16 9.09 12.55
N THR A 76 13.51 10.13 13.06
CA THR A 76 14.06 11.04 14.06
C THR A 76 13.17 11.09 15.29
N GLU A 77 13.74 11.35 16.45
CA GLU A 77 12.97 11.65 17.65
C GLU A 77 12.79 13.16 17.79
N SER A 78 11.58 13.58 18.12
CA SER A 78 11.21 14.98 18.30
C SER A 78 10.19 15.12 19.43
N SER A 79 9.92 16.34 19.89
CA SER A 79 8.71 16.59 20.65
C SER A 79 7.49 16.44 19.72
N LYS A 80 6.35 16.09 20.30
CA LYS A 80 5.10 15.97 19.53
C LYS A 80 4.74 17.28 18.82
N ASP A 81 4.87 18.40 19.52
CA ASP A 81 4.52 19.72 19.00
C ASP A 81 5.42 20.13 17.82
N GLU A 82 6.72 19.90 17.92
CA GLU A 82 7.67 20.15 16.82
C GLU A 82 7.40 19.25 15.61
N ALA A 83 7.05 17.97 15.84
CA ALA A 83 6.71 17.05 14.77
C ALA A 83 5.48 17.52 14.00
N LEU A 84 4.40 17.89 14.71
CA LEU A 84 3.17 18.41 14.13
C LEU A 84 3.39 19.76 13.41
N ALA A 85 4.20 20.65 13.99
CA ALA A 85 4.55 21.93 13.36
C ALA A 85 5.34 21.74 12.04
N LYS A 86 6.05 20.64 11.89
CA LYS A 86 6.76 20.23 10.65
C LYS A 86 5.85 19.45 9.68
N GLY A 87 4.54 19.33 9.97
CA GLY A 87 3.57 18.67 9.10
C GLY A 87 3.50 17.15 9.25
N ALA A 88 4.09 16.56 10.30
CA ALA A 88 3.95 15.13 10.53
C ALA A 88 2.49 14.76 10.83
N ILE A 89 1.99 13.72 10.20
CA ILE A 89 0.64 13.20 10.43
C ILE A 89 0.66 12.31 11.68
N ALA A 90 -0.24 12.61 12.62
CA ALA A 90 -0.50 11.78 13.79
C ALA A 90 -1.78 10.96 13.56
N PHE A 91 -1.77 9.69 13.97
CA PHE A 91 -2.93 8.83 13.86
C PHE A 91 -3.95 9.11 14.95
N PHE A 92 -5.22 9.00 14.61
CA PHE A 92 -6.31 9.30 15.54
C PHE A 92 -6.42 8.20 16.60
N GLY A 93 -6.46 8.60 17.88
CA GLY A 93 -6.62 7.67 19.01
C GLY A 93 -5.34 7.16 19.63
N ASP A 94 -4.18 7.37 19.04
CA ASP A 94 -2.91 6.99 19.63
C ASP A 94 -2.54 7.92 20.78
N LYS A 95 -2.15 7.32 21.90
CA LYS A 95 -1.64 8.05 23.06
C LYS A 95 -0.13 8.26 22.87
N TYR A 96 0.23 9.39 22.32
CA TYR A 96 1.63 9.79 22.17
C TYR A 96 2.15 10.41 23.48
N GLY A 97 3.34 10.03 23.89
CA GLY A 97 4.09 10.76 24.95
C GLY A 97 4.62 12.11 24.43
N ASP A 98 5.36 12.81 25.30
CA ASP A 98 5.97 14.10 24.96
C ASP A 98 7.04 13.96 23.85
N ARG A 99 7.67 12.79 23.74
CA ARG A 99 8.62 12.44 22.68
C ARG A 99 8.00 11.42 21.74
N VAL A 100 8.13 11.68 20.46
CA VAL A 100 7.60 10.87 19.37
C VAL A 100 8.68 10.54 18.36
N ARG A 101 8.54 9.39 17.70
CA ARG A 101 9.37 9.03 16.56
C ARG A 101 8.66 9.46 15.28
N VAL A 102 9.31 10.31 14.50
CA VAL A 102 8.85 10.78 13.19
C VAL A 102 9.52 9.93 12.12
N LEU A 103 8.71 9.26 11.30
CA LEU A 103 9.16 8.55 10.12
C LEU A 103 9.05 9.48 8.91
N SER A 104 10.09 9.52 8.09
CA SER A 104 10.08 10.18 6.77
C SER A 104 10.41 9.14 5.70
N ALA A 105 9.49 8.95 4.75
CA ALA A 105 9.64 8.05 3.61
C ALA A 105 9.22 8.80 2.34
N GLY A 106 10.18 9.45 1.68
CA GLY A 106 9.88 10.45 0.66
C GLY A 106 8.99 11.57 1.19
N PRO A 107 7.88 11.90 0.52
CA PRO A 107 6.95 12.94 0.94
C PRO A 107 6.03 12.52 2.11
N SER A 108 6.00 11.25 2.49
CA SER A 108 5.24 10.77 3.66
C SER A 108 6.01 11.05 4.93
N VAL A 109 5.44 11.88 5.82
CA VAL A 109 5.98 12.22 7.13
C VAL A 109 4.94 11.93 8.21
N GLU A 110 5.18 10.90 9.03
CA GLU A 110 4.17 10.40 9.97
C GLU A 110 4.77 10.01 11.31
N LEU A 111 3.96 10.09 12.37
CA LEU A 111 4.37 9.57 13.69
C LEU A 111 4.29 8.03 13.67
N CYS A 112 5.43 7.35 13.75
CA CYS A 112 5.46 5.89 13.72
C CYS A 112 6.63 5.31 14.51
N GLY A 113 6.32 4.47 15.52
CA GLY A 113 7.30 3.73 16.32
C GLY A 113 7.73 2.38 15.75
N GLY A 114 7.21 1.99 14.59
CA GLY A 114 7.42 0.66 13.99
C GLY A 114 8.78 0.47 13.31
N THR A 115 8.93 -0.68 12.65
CA THR A 115 10.17 -1.01 11.91
C THR A 115 9.96 -0.84 10.41
N HIS A 116 10.90 -0.18 9.76
CA HIS A 116 10.83 0.21 8.36
C HIS A 116 12.04 -0.29 7.55
N VAL A 117 11.94 -0.25 6.25
CA VAL A 117 13.07 -0.42 5.33
C VAL A 117 14.02 0.79 5.39
N SER A 118 15.17 0.70 4.76
CA SER A 118 16.18 1.78 4.78
C SER A 118 16.03 2.76 3.62
N ALA A 119 15.42 2.31 2.52
CA ALA A 119 15.09 3.13 1.37
C ALA A 119 13.76 2.68 0.77
N THR A 120 13.04 3.57 0.08
CA THR A 120 11.75 3.23 -0.54
C THR A 120 11.87 2.11 -1.57
N GLY A 121 13.00 2.02 -2.27
CA GLY A 121 13.30 0.92 -3.20
C GLY A 121 13.37 -0.47 -2.54
N ASP A 122 13.71 -0.56 -1.26
CA ASP A 122 13.70 -1.83 -0.52
C ASP A 122 12.29 -2.43 -0.37
N ILE A 123 11.23 -1.62 -0.55
CA ILE A 123 9.83 -2.07 -0.52
C ILE A 123 9.58 -3.02 -1.69
N GLY A 124 10.11 -2.68 -2.87
CA GLY A 124 9.75 -3.31 -4.14
C GLY A 124 8.38 -2.84 -4.63
N ILE A 125 7.81 -3.54 -5.60
CA ILE A 125 6.50 -3.18 -6.17
C ILE A 125 5.39 -3.41 -5.15
N ILE A 126 4.53 -2.40 -5.00
CA ILE A 126 3.29 -2.44 -4.22
C ILE A 126 2.14 -2.78 -5.17
N LYS A 127 1.32 -3.75 -4.82
CA LYS A 127 0.11 -4.12 -5.57
C LYS A 127 -1.10 -4.13 -4.65
N VAL A 128 -2.12 -3.35 -4.99
CA VAL A 128 -3.43 -3.41 -4.35
C VAL A 128 -4.12 -4.72 -4.79
N ILE A 129 -4.64 -5.46 -3.82
CA ILE A 129 -5.32 -6.75 -4.07
C ILE A 129 -6.82 -6.67 -3.83
N SER A 130 -7.27 -5.75 -2.99
CA SER A 130 -8.69 -5.51 -2.77
C SER A 130 -8.96 -4.10 -2.25
N GLU A 131 -10.16 -3.61 -2.51
CA GLU A 131 -10.74 -2.41 -1.94
C GLU A 131 -12.21 -2.68 -1.62
N GLY A 132 -12.71 -2.16 -0.50
CA GLY A 132 -14.11 -2.35 -0.14
C GLY A 132 -14.56 -1.57 1.10
N SER A 133 -15.88 -1.51 1.31
CA SER A 133 -16.47 -0.90 2.49
C SER A 133 -16.31 -1.80 3.72
N VAL A 134 -16.00 -1.19 4.87
CA VAL A 134 -15.95 -1.87 6.18
C VAL A 134 -16.83 -1.21 7.22
N GLY A 135 -17.56 -0.16 6.84
CA GLY A 135 -18.48 0.57 7.69
C GLY A 135 -18.94 1.87 7.03
N ALA A 136 -19.79 2.62 7.70
CA ALA A 136 -20.23 3.91 7.22
C ALA A 136 -19.03 4.87 7.09
N ASN A 137 -18.79 5.39 5.89
CA ASN A 137 -17.67 6.29 5.57
C ASN A 137 -16.29 5.70 5.88
N LEU A 138 -16.18 4.37 5.91
CA LEU A 138 -14.93 3.67 6.11
C LEU A 138 -14.67 2.69 4.96
N ARG A 139 -13.50 2.82 4.38
CA ARG A 139 -13.00 1.94 3.31
C ARG A 139 -11.79 1.17 3.80
N ARG A 140 -11.58 0.03 3.21
CA ARG A 140 -10.43 -0.83 3.45
C ARG A 140 -9.71 -1.08 2.13
N ILE A 141 -8.40 -0.94 2.15
CA ILE A 141 -7.52 -1.39 1.07
C ILE A 141 -6.59 -2.47 1.62
N GLU A 142 -6.40 -3.54 0.86
CA GLU A 142 -5.38 -4.55 1.12
C GLU A 142 -4.36 -4.54 -0.01
N ALA A 143 -3.10 -4.69 0.35
CA ALA A 143 -2.01 -4.69 -0.62
C ALA A 143 -0.87 -5.62 -0.21
N VAL A 144 -0.06 -5.98 -1.17
CA VAL A 144 1.18 -6.74 -1.00
C VAL A 144 2.37 -5.95 -1.54
N ALA A 145 3.58 -6.27 -1.05
CA ALA A 145 4.80 -5.60 -1.49
C ALA A 145 5.97 -6.59 -1.70
N GLY A 146 6.88 -6.21 -2.57
CA GLY A 146 8.13 -6.93 -2.80
C GLY A 146 7.94 -8.35 -3.32
N THR A 147 8.48 -9.34 -2.62
CA THR A 147 8.41 -10.75 -3.06
C THR A 147 7.00 -11.30 -3.09
N ARG A 148 6.07 -10.78 -2.25
CA ARG A 148 4.66 -11.18 -2.29
C ARG A 148 3.98 -10.72 -3.56
N THR A 149 4.29 -9.52 -4.03
CA THR A 149 3.83 -9.02 -5.34
C THR A 149 4.33 -9.91 -6.48
N LEU A 150 5.61 -10.28 -6.46
CA LEU A 150 6.16 -11.18 -7.48
C LEU A 150 5.44 -12.54 -7.50
N ASN A 151 5.18 -13.12 -6.32
CA ASN A 151 4.46 -14.38 -6.20
C ASN A 151 3.03 -14.27 -6.75
N LEU A 152 2.33 -13.18 -6.45
CA LEU A 152 0.98 -12.89 -6.96
C LEU A 152 0.99 -12.84 -8.50
N LEU A 153 1.86 -12.03 -9.08
CA LEU A 153 1.97 -11.91 -10.55
C LEU A 153 2.32 -13.23 -11.24
N GLN A 154 3.17 -14.05 -10.61
CA GLN A 154 3.48 -15.39 -11.13
C GLN A 154 2.27 -16.33 -11.07
N GLN A 155 1.47 -16.23 -10.01
CA GLN A 155 0.24 -17.00 -9.88
C GLN A 155 -0.80 -16.58 -10.94
N ASP A 156 -1.03 -15.27 -11.10
CA ASP A 156 -1.95 -14.72 -12.10
C ASP A 156 -1.55 -15.18 -13.51
N ARG A 157 -0.26 -15.10 -13.84
CA ARG A 157 0.27 -15.59 -15.12
C ARG A 157 -0.03 -17.08 -15.35
N ARG A 158 0.09 -17.91 -14.31
CA ARG A 158 -0.23 -19.34 -14.41
C ARG A 158 -1.70 -19.55 -14.68
N VAL A 159 -2.58 -18.87 -13.93
CA VAL A 159 -4.03 -18.97 -14.14
C VAL A 159 -4.41 -18.55 -15.55
N ILE A 160 -3.89 -17.44 -16.05
CA ILE A 160 -4.10 -16.97 -17.42
C ILE A 160 -3.66 -18.03 -18.44
N ALA A 161 -2.47 -18.61 -18.28
CA ALA A 161 -1.95 -19.63 -19.16
C ALA A 161 -2.79 -20.92 -19.14
N ASP A 162 -3.28 -21.32 -17.96
CA ASP A 162 -4.14 -22.51 -17.83
C ASP A 162 -5.50 -22.30 -18.48
N VAL A 163 -6.13 -21.14 -18.28
CA VAL A 163 -7.40 -20.77 -18.95
C VAL A 163 -7.20 -20.72 -20.48
N ALA A 164 -6.14 -20.08 -20.96
CA ALA A 164 -5.82 -20.02 -22.40
C ALA A 164 -5.71 -21.40 -23.02
N ARG A 165 -5.05 -22.34 -22.32
CA ARG A 165 -4.94 -23.74 -22.75
C ARG A 165 -6.30 -24.44 -22.81
N LEU A 166 -7.18 -24.22 -21.82
CA LEU A 166 -8.52 -24.80 -21.78
C LEU A 166 -9.40 -24.32 -22.94
N VAL A 167 -9.29 -23.06 -23.34
CA VAL A 167 -10.06 -22.51 -24.47
C VAL A 167 -9.37 -22.67 -25.82
N GLY A 168 -8.16 -23.19 -25.86
CA GLY A 168 -7.40 -23.45 -27.09
C GLY A 168 -6.90 -22.17 -27.76
N SER A 169 -6.47 -21.16 -26.95
CA SER A 169 -5.92 -19.89 -27.44
C SER A 169 -4.58 -19.58 -26.79
N GLY A 170 -3.86 -18.56 -27.28
CA GLY A 170 -2.74 -17.96 -26.58
C GLY A 170 -3.23 -17.05 -25.44
N PRO A 171 -2.33 -16.70 -24.47
CA PRO A 171 -2.66 -15.76 -23.41
C PRO A 171 -3.14 -14.39 -23.92
N ASP A 172 -2.56 -13.90 -25.02
CA ASP A 172 -2.87 -12.60 -25.62
C ASP A 172 -4.25 -12.62 -26.34
N ASP A 173 -4.71 -13.80 -26.78
CA ASP A 173 -5.99 -14.01 -27.46
C ASP A 173 -7.05 -14.66 -26.58
N LEU A 174 -6.87 -14.60 -25.24
CA LEU A 174 -7.71 -15.30 -24.28
C LEU A 174 -9.19 -14.94 -24.44
N MET A 175 -9.51 -13.67 -24.58
CA MET A 175 -10.90 -13.20 -24.75
C MET A 175 -11.56 -13.77 -26.03
N ILE A 176 -10.81 -13.83 -27.12
CA ILE A 176 -11.27 -14.45 -28.37
C ILE A 176 -11.51 -15.94 -28.18
N GLY A 177 -10.60 -16.63 -27.47
CA GLY A 177 -10.74 -18.03 -27.14
C GLY A 177 -11.97 -18.34 -26.30
N VAL A 178 -12.25 -17.51 -25.28
CA VAL A 178 -13.45 -17.63 -24.44
C VAL A 178 -14.73 -17.42 -25.27
N GLN A 179 -14.79 -16.34 -26.07
CA GLN A 179 -15.97 -16.04 -26.92
C GLN A 179 -16.31 -17.14 -27.91
N ARG A 180 -15.35 -17.94 -28.37
CA ARG A 180 -15.58 -19.09 -29.25
C ARG A 180 -16.12 -20.31 -28.52
N LYS A 181 -16.05 -20.37 -27.21
CA LYS A 181 -16.49 -21.51 -26.39
C LYS A 181 -17.83 -21.28 -25.71
N VAL A 182 -18.27 -20.02 -25.59
CA VAL A 182 -19.60 -19.59 -25.12
C VAL A 182 -20.55 -19.48 -26.29
#